data_5e4b2b36b479b336ba162c56e527a9d5
#
_entry.id   5e4b2b36b479b336ba162c56e527a9d5
#
_cell.length_a   1.000
_cell.length_b   1.000
_cell.length_c   1.000
_cell.angle_alpha   90.00
_cell.angle_beta   90.00
_cell.angle_gamma   90.00
#
_symmetry.space_group_name_H-M   'P 1'
#
loop_
_entity.id
_entity.type
_entity.pdbx_description
1 polymer ?
#
loop_
_entity_poly.entity_id
_entity_poly.type
_entity_poly.pdbx_seq_one_letter_code
_entity_poly.pdbx_strand_id
1 'polypeptide(L)'
;MEESGLFDEAWYLRHYPDVAQSGLSPAEHYVRIGEKIGRKPGPDQDAEAASEFLSACRTMATDTMEIDTATRKAIADLRLFDEEWYRAQHGVSLEDGEDALVHYIRHSANNPVLDPSALFSTRGYANAHPDTGSTSPLLHAVNSGVGEGRSLFSSDKVDKFLSDAKDVRCEEIDIILNSSKNAYIFIWEDGNFFFTEIAEYLVKYLSNKGYNSHIRKEVPDDIQDEDTIIVMAPHEFCVYGAGKDWDEGLLSRAVYLNTEQWHTGWFTLAYKFMIRSNKAIDINPASACGLQHLGIRTAFLPILPLEGTPFRVDRTSISPAFGQARHIRDLTYSDTLANRPYDVLFVGAANARREAALASLAPVLADHDAFIHCPRFKGPVRAGNPDMMSTSDFVQIARNTKILLSIHQGESRYFEWHRLFLFGIMEGCVVLTEPCIPNPFVKGGRDFLECELKDMPERLRWLLETTEGQAEMNRARANCDRFRNGDVDWMRAVA
;
A
#
# COMPACT_ATOMS: atom_id res chain seq x y z
N MET A 1 22.20 8.86 34.68
CA MET A 1 21.11 9.08 35.66
C MET A 1 21.12 8.05 36.79
N GLU A 2 21.54 6.83 36.55
CA GLU A 2 21.74 5.83 37.62
C GLU A 2 22.80 6.22 38.68
N GLU A 3 23.72 7.12 38.36
CA GLU A 3 24.83 7.51 39.25
C GLU A 3 24.43 8.47 40.38
N SER A 4 23.27 9.14 40.33
CA SER A 4 22.85 10.07 41.38
C SER A 4 22.18 9.41 42.59
N GLY A 5 21.62 8.21 42.42
CA GLY A 5 20.88 7.48 43.45
C GLY A 5 19.56 8.13 43.88
N LEU A 6 19.14 9.24 43.24
CA LEU A 6 17.94 10.02 43.64
C LEU A 6 16.62 9.51 42.96
N PHE A 7 16.73 8.73 41.87
CA PHE A 7 15.58 8.16 41.15
C PHE A 7 15.89 6.73 40.74
N ASP A 8 14.99 5.79 41.06
CA ASP A 8 15.07 4.39 40.65
C ASP A 8 14.07 4.11 39.53
N GLU A 9 14.54 4.21 38.29
CA GLU A 9 13.74 4.03 37.09
C GLU A 9 13.09 2.64 37.02
N ALA A 10 13.87 1.60 37.32
CA ALA A 10 13.41 0.22 37.28
C ALA A 10 12.35 -0.07 38.36
N TRP A 11 12.53 0.50 39.54
CA TRP A 11 11.54 0.39 40.62
C TRP A 11 10.29 1.18 40.26
N TYR A 12 10.42 2.40 39.72
CA TYR A 12 9.32 3.26 39.35
C TYR A 12 8.41 2.63 38.29
N LEU A 13 8.98 2.06 37.23
CA LEU A 13 8.24 1.33 36.20
C LEU A 13 7.51 0.09 36.75
N ARG A 14 8.17 -0.66 37.64
CA ARG A 14 7.52 -1.84 38.25
C ARG A 14 6.39 -1.45 39.22
N HIS A 15 6.57 -0.34 39.92
CA HIS A 15 5.59 0.10 40.96
C HIS A 15 4.42 0.85 40.36
N TYR A 16 4.63 1.53 39.24
CA TYR A 16 3.61 2.31 38.50
C TYR A 16 3.52 1.87 37.05
N PRO A 17 2.85 0.74 36.74
CA PRO A 17 2.82 0.16 35.37
C PRO A 17 2.16 1.07 34.32
N ASP A 18 1.30 2.01 34.75
CA ASP A 18 0.64 3.00 33.89
C ASP A 18 1.65 3.98 33.25
N VAL A 19 2.83 4.14 33.85
CA VAL A 19 3.89 4.99 33.30
C VAL A 19 4.30 4.54 31.90
N ALA A 20 4.37 3.24 31.65
CA ALA A 20 4.68 2.69 30.34
C ALA A 20 3.66 3.07 29.24
N GLN A 21 2.45 3.46 29.65
CA GLN A 21 1.37 3.88 28.73
C GLN A 21 1.29 5.40 28.55
N SER A 22 2.02 6.16 29.38
CA SER A 22 1.95 7.64 29.40
C SER A 22 2.69 8.30 28.24
N GLY A 23 3.56 7.58 27.56
CA GLY A 23 4.43 8.14 26.52
C GLY A 23 5.64 8.92 27.05
N LEU A 24 5.82 9.02 28.37
CA LEU A 24 6.94 9.71 29.00
C LEU A 24 8.01 8.73 29.47
N SER A 25 9.26 9.18 29.56
CA SER A 25 10.26 8.44 30.31
C SER A 25 9.85 8.37 31.78
N PRO A 26 10.27 7.34 32.55
CA PRO A 26 9.93 7.23 33.96
C PRO A 26 10.31 8.46 34.79
N ALA A 27 11.48 9.03 34.54
CA ALA A 27 11.97 10.23 35.20
C ALA A 27 11.13 11.46 34.85
N GLU A 28 10.80 11.60 33.57
CA GLU A 28 9.95 12.70 33.08
C GLU A 28 8.51 12.58 33.58
N HIS A 29 7.95 11.36 33.61
CA HIS A 29 6.65 11.10 34.20
C HIS A 29 6.63 11.49 35.69
N TYR A 30 7.70 11.15 36.42
CA TYR A 30 7.80 11.52 37.85
C TYR A 30 7.71 13.04 38.05
N VAL A 31 8.54 13.81 37.34
CA VAL A 31 8.57 15.28 37.48
C VAL A 31 7.29 15.94 37.03
N ARG A 32 6.67 15.51 35.95
CA ARG A 32 5.48 16.15 35.36
C ARG A 32 4.18 15.77 36.07
N ILE A 33 4.07 14.52 36.48
CA ILE A 33 2.81 13.91 36.95
C ILE A 33 2.99 13.25 38.32
N GLY A 34 3.99 12.36 38.45
CA GLY A 34 4.15 11.48 39.59
C GLY A 34 4.28 12.21 40.90
N GLU A 35 5.12 13.24 40.96
CA GLU A 35 5.31 14.08 42.14
C GLU A 35 3.99 14.76 42.54
N LYS A 36 3.29 15.36 41.60
CA LYS A 36 2.02 16.09 41.84
C LYS A 36 0.93 15.21 42.40
N ILE A 37 0.96 13.91 42.06
CA ILE A 37 -0.01 12.92 42.57
C ILE A 37 0.57 12.07 43.71
N GLY A 38 1.71 12.48 44.29
CA GLY A 38 2.32 11.87 45.48
C GLY A 38 3.00 10.53 45.26
N ARG A 39 3.44 10.23 44.04
CA ARG A 39 4.27 9.03 43.76
C ARG A 39 5.69 9.21 44.30
N LYS A 40 6.31 8.10 44.68
CA LYS A 40 7.70 8.10 45.15
C LYS A 40 8.67 7.87 43.99
N PRO A 41 9.87 8.49 44.02
CA PRO A 41 10.90 8.30 42.99
C PRO A 41 11.61 6.95 43.10
N GLY A 42 11.48 6.27 44.22
CA GLY A 42 12.04 4.96 44.56
C GLY A 42 11.69 4.58 45.99
N PRO A 43 12.14 3.39 46.48
CA PRO A 43 11.78 2.90 47.80
C PRO A 43 12.30 3.77 48.96
N ASP A 44 13.53 4.30 48.80
CA ASP A 44 14.26 5.04 49.82
C ASP A 44 14.73 6.43 49.39
N GLN A 45 14.26 6.90 48.21
CA GLN A 45 14.69 8.19 47.63
C GLN A 45 13.90 9.36 48.24
N ASP A 46 14.56 10.47 48.44
CA ASP A 46 13.98 11.75 48.85
C ASP A 46 13.24 12.37 47.61
N ALA A 47 11.94 12.60 47.79
CA ALA A 47 11.07 13.05 46.69
C ALA A 47 11.41 14.49 46.23
N GLU A 48 11.74 15.37 47.17
CA GLU A 48 12.06 16.79 46.90
C GLU A 48 13.43 16.91 46.20
N ALA A 49 14.44 16.21 46.69
CA ALA A 49 15.78 16.17 46.06
C ALA A 49 15.75 15.50 44.67
N ALA A 50 14.95 14.45 44.48
CA ALA A 50 14.76 13.80 43.19
C ALA A 50 14.09 14.72 42.16
N SER A 51 13.07 15.46 42.58
CA SER A 51 12.33 16.41 41.73
C SER A 51 13.22 17.58 41.31
N GLU A 52 13.97 18.16 42.24
CA GLU A 52 14.87 19.28 41.99
C GLU A 52 16.01 18.84 41.02
N PHE A 53 16.61 17.70 41.29
CA PHE A 53 17.69 17.15 40.44
C PHE A 53 17.19 16.81 39.02
N LEU A 54 16.08 16.13 38.89
CA LEU A 54 15.50 15.75 37.58
C LEU A 54 15.04 16.99 36.81
N SER A 55 14.50 17.99 37.49
CA SER A 55 14.13 19.27 36.87
C SER A 55 15.36 20.03 36.39
N ALA A 56 16.48 20.04 37.17
CA ALA A 56 17.73 20.65 36.76
C ALA A 56 18.38 19.91 35.56
N CYS A 57 18.38 18.57 35.58
CA CYS A 57 18.87 17.77 34.46
C CYS A 57 18.03 18.01 33.18
N ARG A 58 16.75 18.23 33.33
CA ARG A 58 15.85 18.56 32.23
C ARG A 58 16.15 19.95 31.65
N THR A 59 16.36 20.95 32.48
CA THR A 59 16.74 22.31 32.06
C THR A 59 18.06 22.28 31.29
N MET A 60 19.02 21.45 31.71
CA MET A 60 20.28 21.23 31.01
C MET A 60 20.11 20.45 29.69
N ALA A 61 19.12 19.53 29.58
CA ALA A 61 18.85 18.77 28.39
C ALA A 61 17.91 19.52 27.40
N THR A 62 17.19 20.54 27.86
CA THR A 62 16.39 21.45 27.02
C THR A 62 17.23 22.47 26.28
N ASP A 63 18.46 22.73 26.70
CA ASP A 63 19.39 23.57 25.95
C ASP A 63 19.92 22.78 24.74
N THR A 64 19.38 23.12 23.55
CA THR A 64 19.98 22.92 22.24
C THR A 64 19.78 21.60 21.49
N MET A 65 18.59 20.99 21.47
CA MET A 65 18.26 20.17 20.29
C MET A 65 17.54 21.06 19.26
N GLU A 66 18.28 21.86 18.53
CA GLU A 66 17.75 22.54 17.34
C GLU A 66 17.74 21.56 16.18
N ILE A 67 16.55 21.30 15.63
CA ILE A 67 16.42 20.61 14.34
C ILE A 67 16.71 21.64 13.26
N ASP A 68 17.76 21.40 12.47
CA ASP A 68 18.12 22.32 11.40
C ASP A 68 16.98 22.48 10.38
N THR A 69 16.99 23.62 9.70
CA THR A 69 15.94 24.00 8.76
C THR A 69 15.80 23.01 7.59
N ALA A 70 16.89 22.38 7.16
CA ALA A 70 16.86 21.43 6.05
C ALA A 70 16.15 20.13 6.47
N THR A 71 16.46 19.62 7.66
CA THR A 71 15.80 18.44 8.23
C THR A 71 14.30 18.69 8.47
N ARG A 72 13.93 19.86 9.04
CA ARG A 72 12.51 20.23 9.17
C ARG A 72 11.78 20.25 7.82
N LYS A 73 12.43 20.87 6.84
CA LYS A 73 11.89 20.92 5.48
C LYS A 73 11.71 19.53 4.89
N ALA A 74 12.70 18.65 5.02
CA ALA A 74 12.63 17.29 4.51
C ALA A 74 11.50 16.48 5.16
N ILE A 75 11.29 16.61 6.47
CA ILE A 75 10.17 15.99 7.20
C ILE A 75 8.83 16.52 6.67
N ALA A 76 8.70 17.82 6.52
CA ALA A 76 7.49 18.47 6.02
C ALA A 76 7.22 18.11 4.55
N ASP A 77 8.24 18.14 3.71
CA ASP A 77 8.13 17.77 2.29
C ASP A 77 7.64 16.32 2.11
N LEU A 78 8.02 15.41 3.00
CA LEU A 78 7.60 14.00 2.99
C LEU A 78 6.26 13.75 3.71
N ARG A 79 5.68 14.78 4.35
CA ARG A 79 4.39 14.68 5.08
C ARG A 79 4.33 13.54 6.09
N LEU A 80 5.47 13.24 6.73
CA LEU A 80 5.58 12.14 7.71
C LEU A 80 5.24 12.58 9.13
N PHE A 81 5.24 13.89 9.40
CA PHE A 81 4.86 14.49 10.68
C PHE A 81 3.62 15.36 10.51
N ASP A 82 2.60 15.09 11.31
CA ASP A 82 1.36 15.87 11.37
C ASP A 82 1.24 16.47 12.77
N GLU A 83 1.52 17.77 12.91
CA GLU A 83 1.56 18.45 14.20
C GLU A 83 0.18 18.46 14.88
N GLU A 84 -0.90 18.70 14.12
CA GLU A 84 -2.24 18.76 14.67
C GLU A 84 -2.66 17.39 15.22
N TRP A 85 -2.45 16.34 14.42
CA TRP A 85 -2.70 14.97 14.84
C TRP A 85 -1.82 14.59 16.05
N TYR A 86 -0.52 14.93 16.01
CA TYR A 86 0.41 14.62 17.10
C TYR A 86 -0.01 15.27 18.42
N ARG A 87 -0.37 16.55 18.39
CA ARG A 87 -0.86 17.26 19.57
C ARG A 87 -2.19 16.69 20.07
N ALA A 88 -3.08 16.28 19.17
CA ALA A 88 -4.36 15.64 19.55
C ALA A 88 -4.14 14.29 20.25
N GLN A 89 -3.16 13.50 19.80
CA GLN A 89 -2.87 12.18 20.37
C GLN A 89 -1.97 12.22 21.60
N HIS A 90 -0.99 13.11 21.63
CA HIS A 90 0.11 13.13 22.61
C HIS A 90 0.22 14.45 23.39
N GLY A 91 -0.73 15.37 23.23
CA GLY A 91 -0.65 16.72 23.81
C GLY A 91 -0.51 16.77 25.33
N VAL A 92 -0.98 15.73 26.04
CA VAL A 92 -0.82 15.61 27.51
C VAL A 92 0.65 15.49 27.91
N SER A 93 1.51 15.00 27.02
CA SER A 93 2.96 14.84 27.28
C SER A 93 3.79 16.04 26.86
N LEU A 94 3.21 17.03 26.14
CA LEU A 94 3.91 18.25 25.72
C LEU A 94 3.81 19.35 26.81
N GLU A 95 4.86 20.17 26.89
CA GLU A 95 4.80 21.40 27.67
C GLU A 95 4.10 22.53 26.92
N ASP A 96 3.61 23.53 27.67
CA ASP A 96 3.03 24.72 27.05
C ASP A 96 4.09 25.43 26.19
N GLY A 97 3.80 25.55 24.88
CA GLY A 97 4.69 26.18 23.92
C GLY A 97 5.82 25.29 23.40
N GLU A 98 5.88 24.01 23.81
CA GLU A 98 6.88 23.07 23.28
C GLU A 98 6.62 22.76 21.80
N ASP A 99 7.71 22.74 21.01
CA ASP A 99 7.67 22.32 19.60
C ASP A 99 7.39 20.81 19.51
N ALA A 100 6.29 20.45 18.89
CA ALA A 100 5.83 19.07 18.82
C ALA A 100 6.79 18.14 18.07
N LEU A 101 7.46 18.64 17.03
CA LEU A 101 8.45 17.87 16.29
C LEU A 101 9.72 17.63 17.13
N VAL A 102 10.17 18.65 17.86
CA VAL A 102 11.33 18.52 18.78
C VAL A 102 10.98 17.52 19.88
N HIS A 103 9.80 17.61 20.48
CA HIS A 103 9.30 16.64 21.47
C HIS A 103 9.34 15.22 20.91
N TYR A 104 8.75 15.00 19.71
CA TYR A 104 8.77 13.69 19.08
C TYR A 104 10.19 13.16 18.89
N ILE A 105 11.07 13.93 18.24
CA ILE A 105 12.43 13.48 17.92
C ILE A 105 13.22 13.14 19.19
N ARG A 106 13.07 13.93 20.25
CA ARG A 106 13.75 13.71 21.54
C ARG A 106 13.32 12.40 22.21
N HIS A 107 12.06 12.05 22.11
CA HIS A 107 11.48 10.97 22.91
C HIS A 107 11.23 9.67 22.14
N SER A 108 11.07 9.71 20.82
CA SER A 108 10.57 8.59 20.02
C SER A 108 11.50 7.37 20.00
N ALA A 109 12.83 7.57 20.12
CA ALA A 109 13.78 6.46 20.15
C ALA A 109 13.57 5.52 21.36
N ASN A 110 13.18 6.08 22.50
CA ASN A 110 12.94 5.36 23.74
C ASN A 110 11.44 5.13 24.03
N ASN A 111 10.56 5.69 23.21
CA ASN A 111 9.13 5.62 23.38
C ASN A 111 8.41 5.24 22.08
N PRO A 112 8.28 3.95 21.82
CA PRO A 112 7.75 3.44 20.55
C PRO A 112 6.24 3.65 20.36
N VAL A 113 5.53 4.23 21.33
CA VAL A 113 4.10 4.55 21.19
C VAL A 113 3.86 5.97 20.71
N LEU A 114 4.91 6.80 20.64
CA LEU A 114 4.83 8.12 20.04
C LEU A 114 4.89 8.00 18.54
N ASP A 115 3.75 8.01 17.88
CA ASP A 115 3.70 8.07 16.42
C ASP A 115 3.66 9.55 15.96
N PRO A 116 4.35 9.94 14.87
CA PRO A 116 4.41 11.32 14.41
C PRO A 116 3.19 11.73 13.57
N SER A 117 2.43 10.75 13.09
CA SER A 117 1.22 10.94 12.29
C SER A 117 0.34 9.68 12.29
N ALA A 118 -0.85 9.78 11.73
CA ALA A 118 -1.75 8.64 11.58
C ALA A 118 -1.18 7.50 10.72
N LEU A 119 -0.26 7.82 9.83
CA LEU A 119 0.29 6.89 8.83
C LEU A 119 1.66 6.29 9.22
N PHE A 120 2.52 7.04 9.90
CA PHE A 120 3.85 6.56 10.29
C PHE A 120 3.80 5.91 11.68
N SER A 121 4.27 4.66 11.78
CA SER A 121 4.40 3.95 13.06
C SER A 121 5.85 3.96 13.51
N THR A 122 6.14 4.63 14.62
CA THR A 122 7.45 4.61 15.27
C THR A 122 7.90 3.19 15.59
N ARG A 123 7.02 2.41 16.23
CA ARG A 123 7.29 0.99 16.55
C ARG A 123 7.42 0.13 15.29
N GLY A 124 6.49 0.31 14.34
CA GLY A 124 6.48 -0.48 13.11
C GLY A 124 7.76 -0.27 12.31
N TYR A 125 8.18 0.99 12.15
CA TYR A 125 9.41 1.32 11.43
C TYR A 125 10.68 0.80 12.15
N ALA A 126 10.79 1.00 13.46
CA ALA A 126 11.94 0.50 14.24
C ALA A 126 12.04 -1.03 14.23
N ASN A 127 10.91 -1.74 14.30
CA ASN A 127 10.89 -3.21 14.21
C ASN A 127 11.31 -3.72 12.83
N ALA A 128 10.89 -3.03 11.76
CA ALA A 128 11.26 -3.39 10.39
C ALA A 128 12.74 -3.05 10.09
N HIS A 129 13.33 -2.07 10.79
CA HIS A 129 14.66 -1.54 10.57
C HIS A 129 15.45 -1.44 11.89
N PRO A 130 15.97 -2.57 12.41
CA PRO A 130 16.66 -2.61 13.71
C PRO A 130 17.91 -1.73 13.82
N ASP A 131 18.52 -1.38 12.69
CA ASP A 131 19.65 -0.47 12.59
C ASP A 131 19.32 1.01 12.89
N THR A 132 18.03 1.33 13.08
CA THR A 132 17.59 2.61 13.65
C THR A 132 18.27 2.89 15.01
N GLY A 133 18.51 1.84 15.81
CA GLY A 133 19.21 1.92 17.07
C GLY A 133 18.57 2.92 18.04
N SER A 134 19.37 3.87 18.56
CA SER A 134 18.90 4.94 19.44
C SER A 134 18.49 6.23 18.70
N THR A 135 18.47 6.22 17.37
CA THR A 135 18.05 7.37 16.58
C THR A 135 16.52 7.42 16.51
N SER A 136 15.94 8.64 16.49
CA SER A 136 14.52 8.81 16.21
C SER A 136 14.15 8.12 14.90
N PRO A 137 13.14 7.21 14.89
CA PRO A 137 12.72 6.49 13.68
C PRO A 137 12.37 7.40 12.51
N LEU A 138 11.75 8.55 12.76
CA LEU A 138 11.45 9.55 11.73
C LEU A 138 12.72 10.17 11.12
N LEU A 139 13.70 10.53 11.94
CA LEU A 139 14.98 11.05 11.44
C LEU A 139 15.73 10.01 10.62
N HIS A 140 15.75 8.76 11.08
CA HIS A 140 16.33 7.67 10.31
C HIS A 140 15.62 7.45 8.98
N ALA A 141 14.28 7.48 8.98
CA ALA A 141 13.46 7.36 7.77
C ALA A 141 13.80 8.46 6.75
N VAL A 142 13.90 9.71 7.19
CA VAL A 142 14.18 10.86 6.31
C VAL A 142 15.63 10.84 5.80
N ASN A 143 16.60 10.57 6.67
CA ASN A 143 18.02 10.66 6.32
C ASN A 143 18.54 9.48 5.50
N SER A 144 17.97 8.29 5.70
CA SER A 144 18.42 7.05 5.08
C SER A 144 17.28 6.27 4.42
N GLY A 145 16.20 6.02 5.16
CA GLY A 145 15.14 5.08 4.75
C GLY A 145 14.51 5.39 3.40
N VAL A 146 14.19 6.66 3.13
CA VAL A 146 13.59 7.08 1.84
C VAL A 146 14.58 6.89 0.69
N GLY A 147 15.85 7.25 0.90
CA GLY A 147 16.90 7.11 -0.11
C GLY A 147 17.18 5.65 -0.46
N GLU A 148 17.16 4.78 0.53
CA GLU A 148 17.44 3.35 0.41
C GLU A 148 16.20 2.53 -0.03
N GLY A 149 15.04 3.15 -0.13
CA GLY A 149 13.78 2.46 -0.47
C GLY A 149 13.32 1.51 0.64
N ARG A 150 13.53 1.88 1.90
CA ARG A 150 13.01 1.11 3.03
C ARG A 150 11.51 1.32 3.17
N SER A 151 10.78 0.30 3.62
CA SER A 151 9.36 0.42 3.92
C SER A 151 9.15 1.47 5.01
N LEU A 152 8.44 2.56 4.68
CA LEU A 152 8.14 3.65 5.62
C LEU A 152 6.93 3.32 6.51
N PHE A 153 5.98 2.58 5.98
CA PHE A 153 4.67 2.43 6.59
C PHE A 153 4.39 0.96 6.95
N SER A 154 3.91 0.72 8.16
CA SER A 154 3.47 -0.61 8.57
C SER A 154 2.09 -0.93 8.01
N SER A 155 1.81 -2.22 7.77
CA SER A 155 0.56 -2.67 7.15
C SER A 155 -0.68 -2.23 7.92
N ASP A 156 -0.65 -2.31 9.26
CA ASP A 156 -1.76 -1.92 10.14
C ASP A 156 -2.10 -0.42 10.04
N LYS A 157 -1.07 0.45 9.97
CA LYS A 157 -1.27 1.88 9.79
C LYS A 157 -1.81 2.21 8.40
N VAL A 158 -1.26 1.57 7.37
CA VAL A 158 -1.74 1.71 5.99
C VAL A 158 -3.21 1.29 5.88
N ASP A 159 -3.55 0.10 6.38
CA ASP A 159 -4.92 -0.43 6.29
C ASP A 159 -5.93 0.49 6.98
N LYS A 160 -5.57 1.03 8.16
CA LYS A 160 -6.40 2.00 8.85
C LYS A 160 -6.51 3.31 8.08
N PHE A 161 -5.39 3.89 7.65
CA PHE A 161 -5.34 5.17 6.94
C PHE A 161 -6.15 5.12 5.63
N LEU A 162 -5.98 4.07 4.82
CA LEU A 162 -6.72 3.90 3.57
C LEU A 162 -8.22 3.65 3.82
N SER A 163 -8.57 2.95 4.91
CA SER A 163 -9.97 2.77 5.31
C SER A 163 -10.63 4.09 5.72
N ASP A 164 -9.91 4.95 6.42
CA ASP A 164 -10.38 6.27 6.83
C ASP A 164 -10.52 7.22 5.61
N ALA A 165 -9.67 7.05 4.60
CA ALA A 165 -9.66 7.84 3.37
C ALA A 165 -10.68 7.39 2.29
N LYS A 166 -11.43 6.32 2.50
CA LYS A 166 -12.27 5.67 1.46
C LYS A 166 -13.29 6.58 0.78
N ASP A 167 -13.72 7.64 1.46
CA ASP A 167 -14.74 8.59 0.97
C ASP A 167 -14.09 9.88 0.39
N VAL A 168 -12.75 9.95 0.32
CA VAL A 168 -12.04 11.07 -0.24
C VAL A 168 -12.13 11.03 -1.77
N ARG A 169 -12.63 12.12 -2.37
CA ARG A 169 -12.80 12.22 -3.80
C ARG A 169 -11.49 12.48 -4.53
N CYS A 170 -11.15 11.61 -5.47
CA CYS A 170 -10.03 11.82 -6.40
C CYS A 170 -10.36 12.86 -7.48
N GLU A 171 -9.33 13.41 -8.12
CA GLU A 171 -9.51 14.28 -9.26
C GLU A 171 -9.77 13.51 -10.56
N GLU A 172 -10.39 14.16 -11.53
CA GLU A 172 -10.46 13.62 -12.89
C GLU A 172 -9.07 13.62 -13.53
N ILE A 173 -8.78 12.62 -14.35
CA ILE A 173 -7.46 12.49 -14.97
C ILE A 173 -7.14 13.71 -15.85
N ASP A 174 -8.14 14.27 -16.53
CA ASP A 174 -7.98 15.48 -17.36
C ASP A 174 -7.59 16.75 -16.56
N ILE A 175 -7.87 16.75 -15.24
CA ILE A 175 -7.47 17.84 -14.33
C ILE A 175 -6.01 17.68 -13.87
N ILE A 176 -5.54 16.43 -13.76
CA ILE A 176 -4.15 16.12 -13.38
C ILE A 176 -3.18 16.37 -14.53
N LEU A 177 -3.63 16.12 -15.77
CA LEU A 177 -2.82 16.31 -16.97
C LEU A 177 -2.74 17.79 -17.36
N ASN A 178 -1.71 18.15 -18.12
CA ASN A 178 -1.53 19.50 -18.62
C ASN A 178 -2.53 19.82 -19.74
N SER A 179 -2.63 21.10 -20.08
CA SER A 179 -3.59 21.62 -21.09
C SER A 179 -3.27 21.15 -22.52
N SER A 180 -2.01 20.88 -22.84
CA SER A 180 -1.62 20.26 -24.10
C SER A 180 -2.23 18.88 -24.23
N LYS A 181 -2.66 18.53 -25.43
CA LYS A 181 -3.15 17.18 -25.74
C LYS A 181 -2.03 16.20 -26.13
N ASN A 182 -0.75 16.59 -25.99
CA ASN A 182 0.38 15.67 -26.13
C ASN A 182 0.73 15.07 -24.77
N ALA A 183 0.89 13.76 -24.72
CA ALA A 183 1.23 13.02 -23.50
C ALA A 183 2.34 12.01 -23.78
N TYR A 184 3.43 12.11 -23.06
CA TYR A 184 4.56 11.20 -23.12
C TYR A 184 4.59 10.31 -21.89
N ILE A 185 4.50 8.98 -22.09
CA ILE A 185 4.47 7.97 -21.05
C ILE A 185 5.84 7.31 -20.99
N PHE A 186 6.56 7.53 -19.91
CA PHE A 186 7.92 7.03 -19.71
C PHE A 186 7.91 5.72 -18.93
N ILE A 187 8.61 4.72 -19.44
CA ILE A 187 8.79 3.41 -18.84
C ILE A 187 10.27 3.00 -18.86
N TRP A 188 10.66 2.15 -17.90
CA TRP A 188 11.95 1.48 -17.95
C TRP A 188 11.82 0.16 -18.73
N GLU A 189 12.62 -0.02 -19.80
CA GLU A 189 12.50 -1.17 -20.70
C GLU A 189 12.91 -2.50 -20.07
N ASP A 190 13.85 -2.47 -19.12
CA ASP A 190 14.29 -3.63 -18.35
C ASP A 190 13.47 -3.89 -17.09
N GLY A 191 12.39 -3.15 -16.90
CA GLY A 191 11.50 -3.23 -15.76
C GLY A 191 10.51 -4.39 -15.83
N ASN A 192 9.52 -4.35 -14.96
CA ASN A 192 8.47 -5.34 -14.91
C ASN A 192 7.59 -5.25 -16.16
N PHE A 193 7.43 -6.36 -16.87
CA PHE A 193 6.64 -6.47 -18.10
C PHE A 193 5.19 -5.97 -17.96
N PHE A 194 4.56 -6.19 -16.81
CA PHE A 194 3.19 -5.72 -16.57
C PHE A 194 3.06 -4.20 -16.64
N PHE A 195 4.12 -3.44 -16.38
CA PHE A 195 4.08 -1.98 -16.51
C PHE A 195 4.03 -1.55 -17.98
N THR A 196 4.61 -2.34 -18.90
CA THR A 196 4.46 -2.12 -20.34
C THR A 196 3.00 -2.30 -20.77
N GLU A 197 2.31 -3.34 -20.30
CA GLU A 197 0.90 -3.55 -20.59
C GLU A 197 0.00 -2.42 -20.07
N ILE A 198 0.30 -1.90 -18.86
CA ILE A 198 -0.42 -0.75 -18.28
C ILE A 198 -0.13 0.53 -19.08
N ALA A 199 1.11 0.73 -19.53
CA ALA A 199 1.47 1.89 -20.38
C ALA A 199 0.75 1.84 -21.73
N GLU A 200 0.67 0.68 -22.39
CA GLU A 200 -0.10 0.46 -23.61
C GLU A 200 -1.61 0.75 -23.40
N TYR A 201 -2.16 0.29 -22.27
CA TYR A 201 -3.51 0.63 -21.86
C TYR A 201 -3.70 2.14 -21.74
N LEU A 202 -2.79 2.81 -21.04
CA LEU A 202 -2.86 4.24 -20.81
C LEU A 202 -2.79 5.04 -22.12
N VAL A 203 -1.94 4.63 -23.07
CA VAL A 203 -1.93 5.21 -24.43
C VAL A 203 -3.31 5.12 -25.07
N LYS A 204 -3.90 3.95 -25.07
CA LYS A 204 -5.23 3.75 -25.66
C LYS A 204 -6.33 4.52 -24.94
N TYR A 205 -6.29 4.52 -23.61
CA TYR A 205 -7.23 5.26 -22.77
C TYR A 205 -7.17 6.78 -23.05
N LEU A 206 -5.96 7.34 -23.10
CA LEU A 206 -5.74 8.76 -23.40
C LEU A 206 -6.10 9.09 -24.85
N SER A 207 -5.80 8.22 -25.83
CA SER A 207 -6.20 8.40 -27.22
C SER A 207 -7.73 8.49 -27.36
N ASN A 208 -8.49 7.69 -26.63
CA ASN A 208 -9.95 7.76 -26.62
C ASN A 208 -10.49 9.07 -26.02
N LYS A 209 -9.68 9.77 -25.20
CA LYS A 209 -9.94 11.12 -24.65
C LYS A 209 -9.40 12.25 -25.54
N GLY A 210 -8.86 11.92 -26.71
CA GLY A 210 -8.34 12.89 -27.69
C GLY A 210 -6.92 13.37 -27.41
N TYR A 211 -6.14 12.65 -26.61
CA TYR A 211 -4.72 12.92 -26.43
C TYR A 211 -3.90 12.22 -27.52
N ASN A 212 -2.85 12.91 -27.98
CA ASN A 212 -1.77 12.32 -28.77
C ASN A 212 -0.73 11.76 -27.78
N SER A 213 -0.78 10.45 -27.54
CA SER A 213 -0.02 9.81 -26.47
C SER A 213 0.98 8.78 -26.99
N HIS A 214 2.19 8.80 -26.42
CA HIS A 214 3.30 7.96 -26.86
C HIS A 214 4.10 7.40 -25.70
N ILE A 215 4.47 6.12 -25.79
CA ILE A 215 5.45 5.52 -24.86
C ILE A 215 6.85 5.98 -25.28
N ARG A 216 7.66 6.36 -24.30
CA ARG A 216 9.04 6.82 -24.44
C ARG A 216 9.94 6.18 -23.40
N LYS A 217 11.23 6.09 -23.75
CA LYS A 217 12.31 5.65 -22.83
C LYS A 217 13.17 6.83 -22.42
N GLU A 218 13.31 7.80 -23.31
CA GLU A 218 14.10 9.02 -23.15
C GLU A 218 13.27 10.25 -23.49
N VAL A 219 13.64 11.39 -22.93
CA VAL A 219 12.99 12.66 -23.20
C VAL A 219 13.27 13.09 -24.63
N PRO A 220 12.25 13.35 -25.46
CA PRO A 220 12.46 13.88 -26.80
C PRO A 220 12.96 15.34 -26.73
N ASP A 221 13.82 15.71 -27.69
CA ASP A 221 14.41 17.05 -27.77
C ASP A 221 13.36 18.18 -27.97
N ASP A 222 12.17 17.82 -28.46
CA ASP A 222 11.08 18.75 -28.80
C ASP A 222 9.96 18.83 -27.75
N ILE A 223 10.15 18.26 -26.55
CA ILE A 223 9.14 18.30 -25.49
C ILE A 223 8.92 19.74 -25.01
N GLN A 224 7.66 20.18 -25.01
CA GLN A 224 7.28 21.51 -24.58
C GLN A 224 6.87 21.52 -23.09
N ASP A 225 6.87 22.70 -22.48
CA ASP A 225 6.48 22.84 -21.06
C ASP A 225 5.02 22.48 -20.81
N GLU A 226 4.15 22.68 -21.79
CA GLU A 226 2.74 22.34 -21.74
C GLU A 226 2.46 20.85 -21.96
N ASP A 227 3.42 20.09 -22.47
CA ASP A 227 3.24 18.65 -22.72
C ASP A 227 3.16 17.88 -21.39
N THR A 228 2.29 16.90 -21.39
CA THR A 228 2.14 16.02 -20.23
C THR A 228 3.24 14.96 -20.20
N ILE A 229 3.93 14.88 -19.08
CA ILE A 229 4.90 13.82 -18.77
C ILE A 229 4.25 12.89 -17.76
N ILE A 230 4.09 11.62 -18.11
CA ILE A 230 3.61 10.58 -17.20
C ILE A 230 4.73 9.57 -17.00
N VAL A 231 5.12 9.33 -15.76
CA VAL A 231 6.14 8.33 -15.41
C VAL A 231 5.45 7.09 -14.85
N MET A 232 5.54 5.99 -15.58
CA MET A 232 5.07 4.69 -15.15
C MET A 232 6.04 4.08 -14.15
N ALA A 233 5.54 3.57 -13.01
CA ALA A 233 6.34 2.89 -12.01
C ALA A 233 7.61 3.68 -11.64
N PRO A 234 7.48 4.86 -10.99
CA PRO A 234 8.61 5.76 -10.73
C PRO A 234 9.73 5.10 -9.89
N HIS A 235 9.42 4.09 -9.10
CA HIS A 235 10.38 3.29 -8.36
C HIS A 235 11.33 2.49 -9.27
N GLU A 236 10.94 2.22 -10.52
CA GLU A 236 11.81 1.62 -11.53
C GLU A 236 12.43 2.69 -12.43
N PHE A 237 11.61 3.50 -13.09
CA PHE A 237 12.08 4.44 -14.10
C PHE A 237 13.00 5.53 -13.54
N CYS A 238 12.65 6.14 -12.39
CA CYS A 238 13.45 7.20 -11.79
C CYS A 238 14.63 6.70 -10.93
N VAL A 239 14.72 5.39 -10.68
CA VAL A 239 15.79 4.79 -9.88
C VAL A 239 16.79 4.03 -10.74
N TYR A 240 16.31 3.27 -11.72
CA TYR A 240 17.11 2.38 -12.55
C TYR A 240 17.12 2.78 -14.05
N GLY A 241 16.05 3.44 -14.50
CA GLY A 241 15.89 3.91 -15.86
C GLY A 241 16.49 5.29 -16.12
N ALA A 242 16.16 5.88 -17.28
CA ALA A 242 16.63 7.21 -17.69
C ALA A 242 16.19 8.36 -16.76
N GLY A 243 15.11 8.18 -16.01
CA GLY A 243 14.61 9.18 -15.08
C GLY A 243 15.54 9.51 -13.91
N LYS A 244 16.55 8.65 -13.63
CA LYS A 244 17.59 8.92 -12.61
C LYS A 244 18.45 10.14 -12.93
N ASP A 245 18.58 10.47 -14.22
CA ASP A 245 19.40 11.57 -14.72
C ASP A 245 18.57 12.83 -15.05
N TRP A 246 17.25 12.81 -14.75
CA TRP A 246 16.38 13.95 -14.98
C TRP A 246 16.65 15.07 -13.98
N ASP A 247 16.57 16.29 -14.51
CA ASP A 247 16.67 17.50 -13.69
C ASP A 247 15.41 17.73 -12.83
N GLU A 248 15.51 18.69 -11.90
CA GLU A 248 14.43 19.05 -10.98
C GLU A 248 13.20 19.59 -11.71
N GLY A 249 13.37 20.27 -12.86
CA GLY A 249 12.29 20.79 -13.66
C GLY A 249 11.40 19.67 -14.23
N LEU A 250 12.00 18.63 -14.80
CA LEU A 250 11.29 17.46 -15.30
C LEU A 250 10.64 16.66 -14.16
N LEU A 251 11.39 16.40 -13.06
CA LEU A 251 10.89 15.63 -11.93
C LEU A 251 9.71 16.30 -11.22
N SER A 252 9.71 17.63 -11.10
CA SER A 252 8.65 18.36 -10.40
C SER A 252 7.37 18.53 -11.23
N ARG A 253 7.46 18.53 -12.57
CA ARG A 253 6.28 18.68 -13.44
C ARG A 253 5.64 17.36 -13.87
N ALA A 254 6.33 16.23 -13.70
CA ALA A 254 5.84 14.91 -14.08
C ALA A 254 4.62 14.48 -13.25
N VAL A 255 3.75 13.68 -13.86
CA VAL A 255 2.68 12.92 -13.21
C VAL A 255 3.17 11.49 -13.00
N TYR A 256 3.11 11.00 -11.78
CA TYR A 256 3.63 9.69 -11.43
C TYR A 256 2.52 8.67 -11.29
N LEU A 257 2.59 7.58 -12.09
CA LEU A 257 1.65 6.49 -11.99
C LEU A 257 2.17 5.44 -11.01
N ASN A 258 1.48 5.34 -9.87
CA ASN A 258 1.78 4.35 -8.83
C ASN A 258 1.12 3.01 -9.15
N THR A 259 1.87 1.94 -8.92
CA THR A 259 1.43 0.55 -9.04
C THR A 259 1.65 -0.24 -7.75
N GLU A 260 2.32 0.38 -6.76
CA GLU A 260 2.86 -0.31 -5.60
C GLU A 260 1.98 -0.15 -4.35
N GLN A 261 2.03 -1.18 -3.50
CA GLN A 261 1.35 -1.19 -2.21
C GLN A 261 2.15 -0.38 -1.17
N TRP A 262 1.47 0.41 -0.38
CA TRP A 262 2.04 1.41 0.52
C TRP A 262 3.03 0.88 1.58
N HIS A 263 2.87 -0.37 2.00
CA HIS A 263 3.75 -1.00 3.00
C HIS A 263 5.06 -1.54 2.42
N THR A 264 5.31 -1.35 1.11
CA THR A 264 6.52 -1.84 0.44
C THR A 264 7.60 -0.76 0.31
N GLY A 265 8.84 -1.19 0.23
CA GLY A 265 9.95 -0.28 -0.10
C GLY A 265 9.84 0.30 -1.52
N TRP A 266 9.21 -0.43 -2.45
CA TRP A 266 8.95 0.06 -3.80
C TRP A 266 8.00 1.27 -3.80
N PHE A 267 6.97 1.24 -2.94
CA PHE A 267 6.12 2.41 -2.74
C PHE A 267 6.91 3.59 -2.19
N THR A 268 7.81 3.37 -1.23
CA THR A 268 8.66 4.43 -0.68
C THR A 268 9.50 5.12 -1.77
N LEU A 269 10.09 4.33 -2.67
CA LEU A 269 10.84 4.86 -3.81
C LEU A 269 9.96 5.65 -4.79
N ALA A 270 8.70 5.25 -4.98
CA ALA A 270 7.72 5.98 -5.78
C ALA A 270 7.22 7.24 -5.08
N TYR A 271 6.94 7.14 -3.79
CA TYR A 271 6.31 8.17 -2.96
C TYR A 271 7.05 9.51 -2.96
N LYS A 272 8.38 9.48 -2.88
CA LYS A 272 9.21 10.71 -2.92
C LYS A 272 9.01 11.54 -4.19
N PHE A 273 8.74 10.89 -5.34
CA PHE A 273 8.50 11.56 -6.60
C PHE A 273 7.07 12.09 -6.68
N MET A 274 6.08 11.31 -6.24
CA MET A 274 4.68 11.73 -6.20
C MET A 274 4.49 12.96 -5.30
N ILE A 275 5.14 12.99 -4.16
CA ILE A 275 5.09 14.12 -3.23
C ILE A 275 5.79 15.36 -3.81
N ARG A 276 6.92 15.18 -4.50
CA ARG A 276 7.69 16.25 -5.13
C ARG A 276 6.87 17.00 -6.18
N SER A 277 6.23 16.27 -7.09
CA SER A 277 5.41 16.88 -8.15
C SER A 277 4.01 17.28 -7.68
N ASN A 278 3.57 16.75 -6.55
CA ASN A 278 2.22 16.86 -6.04
C ASN A 278 1.14 16.38 -7.04
N LYS A 279 1.49 15.43 -7.91
CA LYS A 279 0.60 14.84 -8.92
C LYS A 279 0.81 13.34 -9.02
N ALA A 280 -0.27 12.58 -8.94
CA ALA A 280 -0.24 11.13 -9.09
C ALA A 280 -1.42 10.59 -9.91
N ILE A 281 -1.21 9.43 -10.50
CA ILE A 281 -2.25 8.52 -10.97
C ILE A 281 -2.05 7.22 -10.22
N ASP A 282 -3.14 6.59 -9.78
CA ASP A 282 -3.06 5.28 -9.11
C ASP A 282 -4.04 4.32 -9.75
N ILE A 283 -3.64 3.07 -9.86
CA ILE A 283 -4.46 1.99 -10.43
C ILE A 283 -5.34 1.29 -9.37
N ASN A 284 -5.18 1.64 -8.11
CA ASN A 284 -5.99 1.13 -7.01
C ASN A 284 -6.83 2.26 -6.39
N PRO A 285 -8.15 2.14 -6.32
CA PRO A 285 -9.00 3.24 -5.86
C PRO A 285 -8.79 3.60 -4.39
N ALA A 286 -8.53 2.64 -3.50
CA ALA A 286 -8.25 2.94 -2.09
C ALA A 286 -6.92 3.69 -1.94
N SER A 287 -5.90 3.29 -2.69
CA SER A 287 -4.61 3.98 -2.75
C SER A 287 -4.74 5.39 -3.31
N ALA A 288 -5.51 5.58 -4.39
CA ALA A 288 -5.77 6.89 -4.97
C ALA A 288 -6.44 7.84 -3.96
N CYS A 289 -7.48 7.35 -3.25
CA CYS A 289 -8.13 8.12 -2.18
C CYS A 289 -7.15 8.47 -1.05
N GLY A 290 -6.28 7.55 -0.67
CA GLY A 290 -5.24 7.77 0.34
C GLY A 290 -4.22 8.83 -0.07
N LEU A 291 -3.71 8.79 -1.31
CA LEU A 291 -2.82 9.83 -1.85
C LEU A 291 -3.48 11.20 -1.88
N GLN A 292 -4.74 11.26 -2.33
CA GLN A 292 -5.54 12.48 -2.31
C GLN A 292 -5.75 13.01 -0.87
N HIS A 293 -6.01 12.13 0.08
CA HIS A 293 -6.14 12.47 1.51
C HIS A 293 -4.85 13.05 2.08
N LEU A 294 -3.70 12.56 1.64
CA LEU A 294 -2.38 13.15 1.96
C LEU A 294 -2.15 14.51 1.26
N GLY A 295 -3.10 15.00 0.46
CA GLY A 295 -2.99 16.26 -0.28
C GLY A 295 -2.17 16.15 -1.58
N ILE A 296 -1.87 14.94 -2.07
CA ILE A 296 -1.30 14.72 -3.40
C ILE A 296 -2.46 14.68 -4.39
N ARG A 297 -2.49 15.59 -5.36
CA ARG A 297 -3.51 15.63 -6.41
C ARG A 297 -3.49 14.33 -7.19
N THR A 298 -4.52 13.51 -7.03
CA THR A 298 -4.50 12.12 -7.52
C THR A 298 -5.73 11.78 -8.35
N ALA A 299 -5.50 11.16 -9.52
CA ALA A 299 -6.55 10.54 -10.32
C ALA A 299 -6.51 9.02 -10.14
N PHE A 300 -7.68 8.40 -10.04
CA PHE A 300 -7.82 6.96 -10.14
C PHE A 300 -7.93 6.54 -11.62
N LEU A 301 -7.09 5.60 -12.05
CA LEU A 301 -7.15 4.98 -13.38
C LEU A 301 -7.80 3.61 -13.27
N PRO A 302 -9.10 3.48 -13.57
CA PRO A 302 -9.76 2.18 -13.61
C PRO A 302 -9.28 1.42 -14.85
N ILE A 303 -8.39 0.45 -14.66
CA ILE A 303 -8.01 -0.44 -15.75
C ILE A 303 -9.20 -1.37 -16.02
N LEU A 304 -9.76 -1.25 -17.22
CA LEU A 304 -10.94 -1.99 -17.67
C LEU A 304 -10.61 -2.76 -18.95
N PRO A 305 -11.37 -3.80 -19.32
CA PRO A 305 -11.24 -4.44 -20.63
C PRO A 305 -11.52 -3.42 -21.76
N LEU A 306 -10.47 -2.91 -22.37
CA LEU A 306 -10.53 -1.92 -23.45
C LEU A 306 -10.06 -2.56 -24.75
N GLU A 307 -10.83 -2.40 -25.84
CA GLU A 307 -10.51 -2.96 -27.14
C GLU A 307 -9.15 -2.46 -27.65
N GLY A 308 -8.33 -3.38 -28.15
CA GLY A 308 -6.98 -3.08 -28.61
C GLY A 308 -5.95 -2.91 -27.50
N THR A 309 -6.25 -3.38 -26.28
CA THR A 309 -5.32 -3.44 -25.17
C THR A 309 -5.07 -4.89 -24.72
N PRO A 310 -3.99 -5.17 -23.99
CA PRO A 310 -3.72 -6.51 -23.44
C PRO A 310 -4.82 -7.02 -22.50
N PHE A 311 -5.62 -6.12 -21.92
CA PHE A 311 -6.67 -6.46 -20.94
C PHE A 311 -8.00 -6.87 -21.57
N ARG A 312 -8.18 -6.72 -22.88
CA ARG A 312 -9.31 -7.30 -23.61
C ARG A 312 -8.82 -8.34 -24.59
N VAL A 313 -9.11 -9.59 -24.31
CA VAL A 313 -8.63 -10.74 -25.07
C VAL A 313 -9.83 -11.46 -25.70
N ASP A 314 -9.86 -11.52 -27.03
CA ASP A 314 -10.92 -12.17 -27.81
C ASP A 314 -10.54 -13.59 -28.27
N ARG A 315 -9.26 -13.98 -28.12
CA ARG A 315 -8.80 -15.31 -28.51
C ARG A 315 -9.22 -16.39 -27.52
N THR A 316 -9.42 -17.60 -28.03
CA THR A 316 -9.82 -18.78 -27.25
C THR A 316 -8.66 -19.76 -27.00
N SER A 317 -7.45 -19.48 -27.51
CA SER A 317 -6.29 -20.36 -27.37
C SER A 317 -5.34 -19.88 -26.28
N ILE A 318 -4.86 -20.81 -25.47
CA ILE A 318 -3.86 -20.61 -24.42
C ILE A 318 -2.46 -20.88 -24.99
N SER A 319 -1.45 -20.20 -24.48
CA SER A 319 -0.07 -20.41 -24.90
C SER A 319 0.39 -21.85 -24.64
N PRO A 320 1.33 -22.40 -25.46
CA PRO A 320 1.83 -23.76 -25.27
C PRO A 320 2.46 -24.00 -23.88
N ALA A 321 3.00 -22.95 -23.25
CA ALA A 321 3.59 -23.06 -21.91
C ALA A 321 2.56 -23.51 -20.86
N PHE A 322 1.31 -23.11 -21.00
CA PHE A 322 0.21 -23.48 -20.09
C PHE A 322 -0.73 -24.53 -20.70
N GLY A 323 -0.79 -24.65 -22.03
CA GLY A 323 -1.63 -25.61 -22.75
C GLY A 323 -1.26 -27.09 -22.57
N GLN A 324 -0.12 -27.38 -21.98
CA GLN A 324 0.27 -28.74 -21.58
C GLN A 324 -0.28 -29.15 -20.21
N ALA A 325 -0.65 -28.18 -19.38
CA ALA A 325 -1.34 -28.46 -18.14
C ALA A 325 -2.79 -28.82 -18.48
N ARG A 326 -3.26 -29.95 -17.98
CA ARG A 326 -4.60 -30.52 -18.00
C ARG A 326 -5.71 -29.70 -18.71
N HIS A 327 -6.38 -30.30 -19.68
CA HIS A 327 -7.72 -29.90 -20.17
C HIS A 327 -7.93 -28.47 -20.69
N ILE A 328 -6.86 -27.65 -20.80
CA ILE A 328 -6.93 -26.26 -21.25
C ILE A 328 -7.21 -26.15 -22.77
N ARG A 329 -7.17 -27.25 -23.50
CA ARG A 329 -7.16 -27.24 -24.98
C ARG A 329 -8.48 -26.81 -25.64
N ASP A 330 -9.60 -26.97 -24.94
CA ASP A 330 -10.94 -26.75 -25.50
C ASP A 330 -11.78 -25.86 -24.56
N LEU A 331 -11.27 -24.67 -24.24
CA LEU A 331 -12.00 -23.71 -23.43
C LEU A 331 -13.14 -23.09 -24.24
N THR A 332 -14.34 -23.50 -23.97
CA THR A 332 -15.56 -22.83 -24.44
C THR A 332 -16.06 -21.91 -23.33
N TYR A 333 -16.12 -20.63 -23.63
CA TYR A 333 -16.68 -19.64 -22.71
C TYR A 333 -18.10 -20.02 -22.30
N SER A 334 -18.40 -19.98 -21.02
CA SER A 334 -19.75 -20.15 -20.49
C SER A 334 -20.11 -19.01 -19.55
N ASP A 335 -21.26 -18.38 -19.84
CA ASP A 335 -21.85 -17.37 -18.95
C ASP A 335 -22.35 -17.95 -17.63
N THR A 336 -22.57 -19.26 -17.57
CA THR A 336 -23.08 -19.93 -16.37
C THR A 336 -21.94 -20.52 -15.57
N LEU A 337 -21.82 -20.16 -14.28
CA LEU A 337 -20.77 -20.68 -13.40
C LEU A 337 -20.74 -22.21 -13.37
N ALA A 338 -21.91 -22.87 -13.32
CA ALA A 338 -22.01 -24.33 -13.27
C ALA A 338 -21.33 -25.04 -14.46
N ASN A 339 -21.28 -24.38 -15.62
CA ASN A 339 -20.70 -24.95 -16.85
C ASN A 339 -19.21 -24.64 -17.04
N ARG A 340 -18.60 -23.91 -16.11
CA ARG A 340 -17.16 -23.60 -16.16
C ARG A 340 -16.35 -24.82 -15.76
N PRO A 341 -15.34 -25.22 -16.56
CA PRO A 341 -14.58 -26.47 -16.31
C PRO A 341 -13.66 -26.39 -15.09
N TYR A 342 -13.19 -25.19 -14.71
CA TYR A 342 -12.37 -25.05 -13.52
C TYR A 342 -13.19 -24.58 -12.32
N ASP A 343 -13.00 -25.23 -11.19
CA ASP A 343 -13.61 -24.83 -9.93
C ASP A 343 -12.86 -23.68 -9.29
N VAL A 344 -11.52 -23.76 -9.26
CA VAL A 344 -10.66 -22.79 -8.56
C VAL A 344 -9.48 -22.37 -9.44
N LEU A 345 -9.20 -21.08 -9.46
CA LEU A 345 -7.98 -20.49 -10.02
C LEU A 345 -7.21 -19.75 -8.94
N PHE A 346 -5.94 -20.05 -8.78
CA PHE A 346 -4.99 -19.24 -8.02
C PHE A 346 -3.80 -18.87 -8.89
N VAL A 347 -3.48 -17.58 -8.96
CA VAL A 347 -2.28 -17.06 -9.63
C VAL A 347 -1.58 -16.07 -8.71
N GLY A 348 -0.33 -16.33 -8.36
CA GLY A 348 0.45 -15.43 -7.50
C GLY A 348 1.87 -15.91 -7.28
N ALA A 349 2.81 -14.97 -7.10
CA ALA A 349 4.18 -15.32 -6.76
C ALA A 349 4.28 -16.09 -5.44
N ALA A 350 5.11 -17.11 -5.40
CA ALA A 350 5.33 -17.94 -4.23
C ALA A 350 6.05 -17.17 -3.12
N ASN A 351 5.58 -17.33 -1.91
CA ASN A 351 6.26 -16.99 -0.67
C ASN A 351 5.81 -17.94 0.44
N ALA A 352 6.48 -17.92 1.59
CA ALA A 352 6.20 -18.85 2.69
C ALA A 352 4.73 -18.80 3.17
N ARG A 353 4.12 -17.60 3.22
CA ARG A 353 2.73 -17.42 3.62
C ARG A 353 1.75 -18.07 2.64
N ARG A 354 1.91 -17.80 1.35
CA ARG A 354 1.06 -18.37 0.28
C ARG A 354 1.25 -19.89 0.16
N GLU A 355 2.48 -20.39 0.30
CA GLU A 355 2.75 -21.82 0.28
C GLU A 355 2.10 -22.54 1.45
N ALA A 356 2.18 -21.98 2.67
CA ALA A 356 1.50 -22.53 3.84
C ALA A 356 -0.03 -22.52 3.68
N ALA A 357 -0.59 -21.44 3.14
CA ALA A 357 -2.01 -21.33 2.86
C ALA A 357 -2.48 -22.33 1.82
N LEU A 358 -1.76 -22.47 0.70
CA LEU A 358 -2.06 -23.47 -0.34
C LEU A 358 -1.94 -24.90 0.20
N ALA A 359 -0.99 -25.18 1.09
CA ALA A 359 -0.88 -26.45 1.76
C ALA A 359 -2.11 -26.77 2.64
N SER A 360 -2.66 -25.78 3.34
CA SER A 360 -3.90 -25.97 4.12
C SER A 360 -5.12 -26.19 3.25
N LEU A 361 -5.13 -25.61 2.05
CA LEU A 361 -6.20 -25.77 1.04
C LEU A 361 -6.07 -27.06 0.21
N ALA A 362 -4.91 -27.73 0.22
CA ALA A 362 -4.61 -28.86 -0.64
C ALA A 362 -5.66 -29.99 -0.60
N PRO A 363 -6.25 -30.38 0.56
CA PRO A 363 -7.28 -31.41 0.59
C PRO A 363 -8.52 -31.06 -0.24
N VAL A 364 -8.96 -29.81 -0.17
CA VAL A 364 -10.14 -29.34 -0.92
C VAL A 364 -9.79 -29.13 -2.39
N LEU A 365 -8.60 -28.59 -2.69
CA LEU A 365 -8.16 -28.37 -4.07
C LEU A 365 -7.92 -29.68 -4.83
N ALA A 366 -7.57 -30.76 -4.13
CA ALA A 366 -7.37 -32.09 -4.74
C ALA A 366 -8.69 -32.78 -5.15
N ASP A 367 -9.79 -32.41 -4.50
CA ASP A 367 -11.13 -32.95 -4.79
C ASP A 367 -11.85 -32.20 -5.93
N HIS A 368 -11.27 -31.10 -6.41
CA HIS A 368 -11.85 -30.18 -7.39
C HIS A 368 -10.90 -29.89 -8.56
N ASP A 369 -11.46 -29.40 -9.68
CA ASP A 369 -10.68 -28.95 -10.83
C ASP A 369 -10.04 -27.59 -10.51
N ALA A 370 -8.82 -27.63 -9.94
CA ALA A 370 -8.08 -26.47 -9.52
C ALA A 370 -6.88 -26.17 -10.45
N PHE A 371 -6.76 -24.93 -10.88
CA PHE A 371 -5.59 -24.43 -11.59
C PHE A 371 -4.77 -23.53 -10.66
N ILE A 372 -3.59 -23.98 -10.26
CA ILE A 372 -2.71 -23.29 -9.30
C ILE A 372 -1.42 -22.91 -10.01
N HIS A 373 -1.18 -21.62 -10.18
CA HIS A 373 0.06 -21.07 -10.71
C HIS A 373 0.75 -20.21 -9.63
N CYS A 374 1.79 -20.78 -9.04
CA CYS A 374 2.52 -20.18 -7.91
C CYS A 374 4.03 -20.21 -8.14
N PRO A 375 4.54 -19.43 -9.13
CA PRO A 375 5.95 -19.45 -9.50
C PRO A 375 6.81 -18.70 -8.48
N ARG A 376 8.11 -19.06 -8.45
CA ARG A 376 9.14 -18.36 -7.68
C ARG A 376 9.96 -17.48 -8.62
N PHE A 377 9.77 -16.18 -8.54
CA PHE A 377 10.56 -15.24 -9.32
C PHE A 377 11.85 -14.83 -8.60
N LYS A 378 12.92 -14.69 -9.36
CA LYS A 378 14.22 -14.14 -8.91
C LYS A 378 14.43 -12.80 -9.61
N GLY A 379 13.86 -11.72 -9.05
CA GLY A 379 13.94 -10.38 -9.63
C GLY A 379 12.72 -10.00 -10.48
N PRO A 380 12.81 -8.91 -11.29
CA PRO A 380 11.70 -8.39 -12.09
C PRO A 380 11.17 -9.44 -13.07
N VAL A 381 9.85 -9.46 -13.24
CA VAL A 381 9.19 -10.36 -14.20
C VAL A 381 9.35 -9.78 -15.60
N ARG A 382 10.22 -10.39 -16.42
CA ARG A 382 10.50 -9.93 -17.78
C ARG A 382 9.67 -10.68 -18.83
N ALA A 383 9.40 -10.02 -19.95
CA ALA A 383 8.75 -10.64 -21.09
C ALA A 383 9.50 -11.91 -21.54
N GLY A 384 8.74 -12.97 -21.83
CA GLY A 384 9.29 -14.26 -22.24
C GLY A 384 9.82 -15.14 -21.11
N ASN A 385 9.68 -14.75 -19.85
CA ASN A 385 9.96 -15.64 -18.73
C ASN A 385 8.97 -16.83 -18.78
N PRO A 386 9.47 -18.09 -18.85
CA PRO A 386 8.60 -19.28 -18.98
C PRO A 386 7.69 -19.52 -17.78
N ASP A 387 8.06 -18.99 -16.60
CA ASP A 387 7.26 -19.08 -15.38
C ASP A 387 6.20 -17.98 -15.29
N MET A 388 6.19 -17.01 -16.21
CA MET A 388 5.22 -15.93 -16.25
C MET A 388 3.97 -16.36 -17.01
N MET A 389 2.81 -16.25 -16.36
CA MET A 389 1.51 -16.33 -17.05
C MET A 389 1.25 -15.00 -17.75
N SER A 390 1.00 -15.01 -19.06
CA SER A 390 0.61 -13.80 -19.77
C SER A 390 -0.78 -13.32 -19.32
N THR A 391 -1.05 -12.02 -19.43
CA THR A 391 -2.39 -11.46 -19.17
C THR A 391 -3.45 -12.16 -20.00
N SER A 392 -3.16 -12.45 -21.27
CA SER A 392 -4.04 -13.20 -22.15
C SER A 392 -4.38 -14.61 -21.64
N ASP A 393 -3.39 -15.36 -21.14
CA ASP A 393 -3.63 -16.70 -20.60
C ASP A 393 -4.42 -16.63 -19.32
N PHE A 394 -4.11 -15.65 -18.45
CA PHE A 394 -4.88 -15.45 -17.21
C PHE A 394 -6.35 -15.17 -17.51
N VAL A 395 -6.65 -14.23 -18.40
CA VAL A 395 -8.02 -13.90 -18.81
C VAL A 395 -8.76 -15.15 -19.33
N GLN A 396 -8.12 -15.95 -20.20
CA GLN A 396 -8.74 -17.16 -20.74
C GLN A 396 -9.05 -18.20 -19.66
N ILE A 397 -8.14 -18.43 -18.73
CA ILE A 397 -8.37 -19.38 -17.63
C ILE A 397 -9.46 -18.83 -16.69
N ALA A 398 -9.38 -17.55 -16.34
CA ALA A 398 -10.37 -16.91 -15.47
C ALA A 398 -11.81 -17.00 -16.04
N ARG A 399 -12.00 -16.72 -17.31
CA ARG A 399 -13.33 -16.88 -17.99
C ARG A 399 -13.93 -18.27 -17.85
N ASN A 400 -13.10 -19.27 -17.65
CA ASN A 400 -13.48 -20.67 -17.55
C ASN A 400 -13.40 -21.19 -16.12
N THR A 401 -13.25 -20.32 -15.12
CA THR A 401 -13.13 -20.66 -13.71
C THR A 401 -14.31 -20.12 -12.89
N LYS A 402 -14.80 -20.92 -11.93
CA LYS A 402 -15.89 -20.53 -11.02
C LYS A 402 -15.39 -19.54 -9.95
N ILE A 403 -14.30 -19.87 -9.26
CA ILE A 403 -13.73 -19.09 -8.13
C ILE A 403 -12.31 -18.65 -8.46
N LEU A 404 -12.07 -17.34 -8.45
CA LEU A 404 -10.71 -16.79 -8.34
C LEU A 404 -10.35 -16.66 -6.87
N LEU A 405 -9.43 -17.51 -6.43
CA LEU A 405 -8.90 -17.52 -5.07
C LEU A 405 -7.78 -16.49 -4.94
N SER A 406 -7.85 -15.67 -3.91
CA SER A 406 -6.80 -14.70 -3.58
C SER A 406 -6.30 -14.89 -2.15
N ILE A 407 -4.97 -15.01 -2.02
CA ILE A 407 -4.26 -15.05 -0.75
C ILE A 407 -3.31 -13.85 -0.75
N HIS A 408 -3.43 -12.98 0.26
CA HIS A 408 -2.58 -11.80 0.37
C HIS A 408 -1.09 -12.17 0.37
N GLN A 409 -0.27 -11.29 -0.18
CA GLN A 409 1.18 -11.51 -0.21
C GLN A 409 1.81 -11.33 1.18
N GLY A 410 1.26 -10.44 1.99
CA GLY A 410 1.67 -10.12 3.35
C GLY A 410 0.46 -9.95 4.27
N GLU A 411 0.65 -9.17 5.33
CA GLU A 411 -0.38 -8.90 6.34
C GLU A 411 -1.32 -7.73 5.97
N SER A 412 -0.97 -6.93 4.95
CA SER A 412 -1.84 -5.84 4.49
C SER A 412 -3.10 -6.37 3.84
N ARG A 413 -4.24 -5.78 4.18
CA ARG A 413 -5.57 -6.12 3.66
C ARG A 413 -5.87 -5.42 2.33
N TYR A 414 -4.86 -5.30 1.48
CA TYR A 414 -4.93 -4.57 0.24
C TYR A 414 -5.74 -5.34 -0.82
N PHE A 415 -6.81 -4.74 -1.35
CA PHE A 415 -7.54 -5.30 -2.48
C PHE A 415 -6.76 -5.05 -3.78
N GLU A 416 -6.11 -6.07 -4.32
CA GLU A 416 -5.35 -5.97 -5.58
C GLU A 416 -6.29 -5.74 -6.78
N TRP A 417 -6.60 -4.46 -7.05
CA TRP A 417 -7.64 -4.05 -8.01
C TRP A 417 -7.50 -4.74 -9.37
N HIS A 418 -6.35 -4.61 -10.04
CA HIS A 418 -6.16 -5.15 -11.38
C HIS A 418 -6.29 -6.67 -11.43
N ARG A 419 -5.88 -7.39 -10.38
CA ARG A 419 -5.96 -8.85 -10.33
C ARG A 419 -7.36 -9.34 -9.96
N LEU A 420 -7.93 -8.82 -8.90
CA LEU A 420 -9.21 -9.30 -8.37
C LEU A 420 -10.39 -8.72 -9.14
N PHE A 421 -10.32 -7.43 -9.48
CA PHE A 421 -11.38 -6.78 -10.21
C PHE A 421 -11.31 -7.11 -11.72
N LEU A 422 -10.18 -6.78 -12.38
CA LEU A 422 -10.06 -6.93 -13.81
C LEU A 422 -10.08 -8.40 -14.26
N PHE A 423 -9.25 -9.25 -13.63
CA PHE A 423 -9.17 -10.66 -14.04
C PHE A 423 -10.15 -11.59 -13.31
N GLY A 424 -10.74 -11.15 -12.22
CA GLY A 424 -11.76 -11.91 -11.48
C GLY A 424 -13.16 -11.45 -11.83
N ILE A 425 -13.56 -10.31 -11.29
CA ILE A 425 -14.94 -9.80 -11.40
C ILE A 425 -15.34 -9.56 -12.85
N MET A 426 -14.48 -8.88 -13.65
CA MET A 426 -14.82 -8.56 -15.04
C MET A 426 -14.89 -9.81 -15.93
N GLU A 427 -14.14 -10.85 -15.61
CA GLU A 427 -14.19 -12.14 -16.31
C GLU A 427 -15.29 -13.08 -15.76
N GLY A 428 -16.08 -12.61 -14.80
CA GLY A 428 -17.22 -13.31 -14.23
C GLY A 428 -16.88 -14.44 -13.27
N CYS A 429 -15.66 -14.47 -12.70
CA CYS A 429 -15.34 -15.29 -11.54
C CYS A 429 -16.04 -14.74 -10.30
N VAL A 430 -16.32 -15.63 -9.35
CA VAL A 430 -16.53 -15.23 -7.96
C VAL A 430 -15.16 -15.09 -7.30
N VAL A 431 -14.83 -13.91 -6.82
CA VAL A 431 -13.57 -13.70 -6.07
C VAL A 431 -13.78 -14.15 -4.63
N LEU A 432 -12.94 -15.06 -4.15
CA LEU A 432 -12.82 -15.45 -2.73
C LEU A 432 -11.46 -15.00 -2.23
N THR A 433 -11.44 -14.14 -1.21
CA THR A 433 -10.22 -13.54 -0.67
C THR A 433 -10.24 -13.48 0.84
N GLU A 434 -9.10 -13.16 1.44
CA GLU A 434 -9.02 -12.71 2.83
C GLU A 434 -9.70 -11.35 2.99
N PRO A 435 -10.06 -10.92 4.22
CA PRO A 435 -10.68 -9.62 4.45
C PRO A 435 -9.85 -8.48 3.86
N CYS A 436 -10.50 -7.57 3.14
CA CYS A 436 -9.87 -6.43 2.48
C CYS A 436 -10.28 -5.10 3.11
N ILE A 437 -9.43 -4.08 2.97
CA ILE A 437 -9.82 -2.71 3.31
C ILE A 437 -10.99 -2.27 2.43
N PRO A 438 -11.87 -1.38 2.94
CA PRO A 438 -12.98 -0.88 2.18
C PRO A 438 -12.56 -0.29 0.83
N ASN A 439 -13.33 -0.54 -0.20
CA ASN A 439 -13.11 -0.05 -1.54
C ASN A 439 -14.34 0.74 -1.99
N PRO A 440 -14.20 1.91 -2.61
CA PRO A 440 -15.34 2.75 -3.01
C PRO A 440 -16.25 2.10 -4.06
N PHE A 441 -15.76 1.15 -4.88
CA PHE A 441 -16.52 0.56 -5.99
C PHE A 441 -17.07 -0.82 -5.71
N VAL A 442 -16.26 -1.69 -5.08
CA VAL A 442 -16.65 -3.08 -4.81
C VAL A 442 -16.72 -3.33 -3.30
N LYS A 443 -17.68 -4.12 -2.88
CA LYS A 443 -17.99 -4.34 -1.47
C LYS A 443 -17.87 -5.83 -1.13
N GLY A 444 -17.05 -6.14 -0.12
CA GLY A 444 -16.94 -7.48 0.46
C GLY A 444 -18.27 -8.00 0.98
N GLY A 445 -18.52 -9.29 0.84
CA GLY A 445 -19.77 -9.95 1.16
C GLY A 445 -20.91 -9.70 0.17
N ARG A 446 -20.73 -8.77 -0.80
CA ARG A 446 -21.72 -8.48 -1.84
C ARG A 446 -21.19 -8.78 -3.25
N ASP A 447 -20.08 -8.11 -3.63
CA ASP A 447 -19.51 -8.18 -4.97
C ASP A 447 -18.37 -9.22 -5.05
N PHE A 448 -17.78 -9.51 -3.93
CA PHE A 448 -16.79 -10.58 -3.73
C PHE A 448 -16.97 -11.18 -2.33
N LEU A 449 -16.41 -12.37 -2.11
CA LEU A 449 -16.53 -13.12 -0.87
C LEU A 449 -15.25 -13.00 -0.05
N GLU A 450 -15.40 -12.88 1.25
CA GLU A 450 -14.29 -12.77 2.20
C GLU A 450 -14.39 -13.83 3.28
N CYS A 451 -13.25 -14.36 3.70
CA CYS A 451 -13.14 -15.16 4.92
C CYS A 451 -11.70 -15.11 5.46
N GLU A 452 -11.55 -15.34 6.76
CA GLU A 452 -10.23 -15.50 7.36
C GLU A 452 -9.50 -16.69 6.74
N LEU A 453 -8.18 -16.57 6.55
CA LEU A 453 -7.37 -17.60 5.91
C LEU A 453 -7.54 -18.99 6.53
N LYS A 454 -7.66 -19.06 7.87
CA LYS A 454 -7.88 -20.31 8.60
C LYS A 454 -9.21 -21.03 8.26
N ASP A 455 -10.23 -20.25 7.88
CA ASP A 455 -11.57 -20.75 7.59
C ASP A 455 -11.78 -20.98 6.08
N MET A 456 -10.81 -20.58 5.25
CA MET A 456 -10.88 -20.63 3.79
C MET A 456 -11.07 -22.06 3.23
N PRO A 457 -10.45 -23.12 3.77
CA PRO A 457 -10.70 -24.49 3.29
C PRO A 457 -12.17 -24.93 3.45
N GLU A 458 -12.78 -24.68 4.60
CA GLU A 458 -14.20 -25.02 4.84
C GLU A 458 -15.12 -24.14 3.99
N ARG A 459 -14.80 -22.83 3.87
CA ARG A 459 -15.54 -21.90 3.06
C ARG A 459 -15.53 -22.28 1.58
N LEU A 460 -14.38 -22.65 1.05
CA LEU A 460 -14.22 -23.09 -0.33
C LEU A 460 -15.03 -24.36 -0.61
N ARG A 461 -14.92 -25.36 0.28
CA ARG A 461 -15.70 -26.60 0.17
C ARG A 461 -17.21 -26.30 0.18
N TRP A 462 -17.68 -25.49 1.11
CA TRP A 462 -19.08 -25.14 1.23
C TRP A 462 -19.61 -24.44 -0.04
N LEU A 463 -18.83 -23.52 -0.62
CA LEU A 463 -19.20 -22.82 -1.86
C LEU A 463 -19.33 -23.77 -3.04
N LEU A 464 -18.47 -24.77 -3.16
CA LEU A 464 -18.43 -25.67 -4.30
C LEU A 464 -19.41 -26.84 -4.18
N GLU A 465 -19.63 -27.37 -2.96
CA GLU A 465 -20.32 -28.64 -2.73
C GLU A 465 -21.77 -28.47 -2.27
N THR A 466 -22.20 -27.28 -1.79
CA THR A 466 -23.55 -27.09 -1.30
C THR A 466 -24.42 -26.24 -2.22
N THR A 467 -25.73 -26.48 -2.21
CA THR A 467 -26.72 -25.69 -2.96
C THR A 467 -26.73 -24.24 -2.50
N GLU A 468 -26.62 -24.00 -1.20
CA GLU A 468 -26.59 -22.68 -0.57
C GLU A 468 -25.32 -21.90 -0.97
N GLY A 469 -24.17 -22.58 -0.99
CA GLY A 469 -22.89 -22.00 -1.44
C GLY A 469 -22.93 -21.61 -2.92
N GLN A 470 -23.46 -22.49 -3.77
CA GLN A 470 -23.65 -22.20 -5.20
C GLN A 470 -24.62 -21.02 -5.41
N ALA A 471 -25.68 -20.94 -4.62
CA ALA A 471 -26.61 -19.81 -4.66
C ALA A 471 -25.93 -18.49 -4.23
N GLU A 472 -25.03 -18.52 -3.24
CA GLU A 472 -24.26 -17.35 -2.84
C GLU A 472 -23.29 -16.91 -3.95
N MET A 473 -22.55 -17.85 -4.55
CA MET A 473 -21.68 -17.55 -5.70
C MET A 473 -22.46 -16.89 -6.86
N ASN A 474 -23.63 -17.41 -7.18
CA ASN A 474 -24.47 -16.83 -8.24
C ASN A 474 -24.95 -15.42 -7.89
N ARG A 475 -25.29 -15.16 -6.61
CA ARG A 475 -25.65 -13.79 -6.14
C ARG A 475 -24.48 -12.82 -6.26
N ALA A 476 -23.28 -13.21 -5.76
CA ALA A 476 -22.10 -12.38 -5.84
C ALA A 476 -21.74 -12.03 -7.29
N ARG A 477 -21.80 -13.03 -8.19
CA ARG A 477 -21.56 -12.83 -9.61
C ARG A 477 -22.58 -11.87 -10.24
N ALA A 478 -23.87 -12.07 -9.95
CA ALA A 478 -24.95 -11.22 -10.49
C ALA A 478 -24.82 -9.76 -10.00
N ASN A 479 -24.41 -9.54 -8.77
CA ASN A 479 -24.13 -8.20 -8.26
C ASN A 479 -23.04 -7.46 -9.06
N CYS A 480 -22.15 -8.21 -9.72
CA CYS A 480 -21.07 -7.66 -10.53
C CYS A 480 -21.47 -7.41 -12.01
N ASP A 481 -22.69 -7.76 -12.44
CA ASP A 481 -23.15 -7.53 -13.82
C ASP A 481 -23.10 -6.04 -14.20
N ARG A 482 -23.36 -5.13 -13.26
CA ARG A 482 -23.26 -3.69 -13.48
C ARG A 482 -21.87 -3.26 -13.99
N PHE A 483 -20.81 -3.91 -13.52
CA PHE A 483 -19.44 -3.62 -13.97
C PHE A 483 -19.22 -4.14 -15.40
N ARG A 484 -19.65 -5.35 -15.67
CA ARG A 484 -19.51 -6.00 -16.99
C ARG A 484 -20.34 -5.34 -18.07
N ASN A 485 -21.50 -4.79 -17.71
CA ASN A 485 -22.39 -4.08 -18.61
C ASN A 485 -21.99 -2.60 -18.83
N GLY A 486 -21.00 -2.10 -18.08
CA GLY A 486 -20.59 -0.71 -18.16
C GLY A 486 -21.50 0.27 -17.41
N ASP A 487 -22.37 -0.22 -16.52
CA ASP A 487 -23.37 0.57 -15.78
C ASP A 487 -22.75 1.25 -14.53
N VAL A 488 -21.46 1.54 -14.56
CA VAL A 488 -20.72 2.17 -13.45
C VAL A 488 -20.15 3.49 -13.89
N ASP A 489 -20.59 4.54 -13.21
CA ASP A 489 -19.94 5.84 -13.29
C ASP A 489 -18.72 5.85 -12.35
N TRP A 490 -17.56 5.63 -12.91
CA TRP A 490 -16.28 5.60 -12.17
C TRP A 490 -15.94 6.93 -11.49
N MET A 491 -16.59 8.01 -11.88
CA MET A 491 -16.43 9.33 -11.28
C MET A 491 -17.40 9.57 -10.11
N ARG A 492 -18.56 8.94 -10.12
CA ARG A 492 -19.58 9.09 -9.06
C ARG A 492 -19.39 8.18 -7.86
N ALA A 493 -18.74 7.02 -8.06
CA ALA A 493 -18.55 6.08 -6.97
C ALA A 493 -17.50 6.57 -5.94
N VAL A 494 -16.76 7.62 -6.27
CA VAL A 494 -15.82 8.33 -5.39
C VAL A 494 -16.46 9.63 -4.84
N ALA A 495 -17.77 9.75 -4.94
CA ALA A 495 -18.56 10.87 -4.41
C ALA A 495 -19.40 10.42 -3.21
#